data_b58b5673e28a9323907f7d3a5fb5eabd
#
_entry.id   b58b5673e28a9323907f7d3a5fb5eabd
#
_cell.length_a   1.000
_cell.length_b   1.000
_cell.length_c   1.000
_cell.angle_alpha   90.00
_cell.angle_beta   90.00
_cell.angle_gamma   90.00
#
_symmetry.space_group_name_H-M   'P 1'
#
loop_
_entity.id
_entity.type
_entity.pdbx_description
1 polymer ?
#
loop_
_entity_poly.entity_id
_entity_poly.type
_entity_poly.pdbx_seq_one_letter_code
_entity_poly.pdbx_strand_id
1 'polypeptide(L)'
;YTESNSRFHYYRKENGGVSSARNLGIEYSRGDYLTFVDSDDWVEEDYLEVLYSALVSESASVSISTYKRFSMEDNTWYVHSFQRGYDKRVFHHLELINELIDLDAFDHSYRFVSGKLVRKDVVGDIRFNSLTSLGEDMEFWFKIYLISPKSVYINRDSYVYRIVEGSTRHFSLLKVRCDLQQRENFIALLAARNIDVGRYVDNFVSLLKFRKKELEDKNLSSTNTMKWIKETLCLLDK
;
A
#
# COMPACT_ATOMS: atom_id res chain seq x y z
N TYR A 1 -10.52 13.79 -23.68
CA TYR A 1 -11.12 12.44 -23.45
C TYR A 1 -12.56 12.55 -22.92
N THR A 2 -12.86 13.41 -21.94
CA THR A 2 -14.20 13.54 -21.34
C THR A 2 -15.25 14.06 -22.32
N GLU A 3 -14.88 14.87 -23.29
CA GLU A 3 -15.78 15.40 -24.33
C GLU A 3 -16.15 14.35 -25.40
N SER A 4 -15.27 13.36 -25.61
CA SER A 4 -15.40 12.37 -26.66
C SER A 4 -15.91 10.99 -26.18
N ASN A 5 -15.97 10.75 -24.87
CA ASN A 5 -16.36 9.47 -24.32
C ASN A 5 -17.08 9.62 -22.97
N SER A 6 -18.38 9.29 -22.94
CA SER A 6 -19.26 9.39 -21.77
C SER A 6 -18.87 8.50 -20.59
N ARG A 7 -17.93 7.58 -20.77
CA ARG A 7 -17.41 6.74 -19.68
C ARG A 7 -16.34 7.47 -18.85
N PHE A 8 -15.80 8.60 -19.34
CA PHE A 8 -14.83 9.40 -18.61
C PHE A 8 -15.54 10.56 -17.90
N HIS A 9 -15.32 10.69 -16.61
CA HIS A 9 -15.83 11.78 -15.79
C HIS A 9 -14.67 12.53 -15.16
N TYR A 10 -14.66 13.85 -15.34
CA TYR A 10 -13.66 14.72 -14.75
C TYR A 10 -14.25 15.50 -13.57
N TYR A 11 -13.58 15.43 -12.43
CA TYR A 11 -13.95 16.15 -11.22
C TYR A 11 -12.80 17.04 -10.77
N ARG A 12 -13.05 18.33 -10.64
CA ARG A 12 -12.07 19.29 -10.13
C ARG A 12 -12.41 19.65 -8.69
N LYS A 13 -11.38 19.73 -7.84
CA LYS A 13 -11.48 20.19 -6.46
C LYS A 13 -10.25 21.03 -6.09
N GLU A 14 -10.34 21.77 -4.99
CA GLU A 14 -9.17 22.43 -4.40
C GLU A 14 -8.13 21.38 -3.97
N ASN A 15 -6.85 21.77 -4.01
CA ASN A 15 -5.78 20.87 -3.60
C ASN A 15 -5.90 20.52 -2.11
N GLY A 16 -6.10 19.26 -1.84
CA GLY A 16 -6.16 18.68 -0.50
C GLY A 16 -5.31 17.41 -0.38
N GLY A 17 -4.32 17.26 -1.27
CA GLY A 17 -3.45 16.08 -1.34
C GLY A 17 -4.09 14.90 -2.06
N VAL A 18 -3.27 13.85 -2.27
CA VAL A 18 -3.63 12.63 -3.02
C VAL A 18 -4.77 11.86 -2.37
N SER A 19 -4.75 11.71 -1.04
CA SER A 19 -5.83 11.06 -0.28
C SER A 19 -7.19 11.68 -0.54
N SER A 20 -7.24 13.02 -0.54
CA SER A 20 -8.47 13.77 -0.80
C SER A 20 -8.98 13.58 -2.23
N ALA A 21 -8.09 13.48 -3.21
CA ALA A 21 -8.45 13.21 -4.61
C ALA A 21 -8.97 11.78 -4.78
N ARG A 22 -8.29 10.78 -4.19
CA ARG A 22 -8.71 9.38 -4.24
C ARG A 22 -10.06 9.16 -3.54
N ASN A 23 -10.28 9.81 -2.40
CA ASN A 23 -11.56 9.76 -1.68
C ASN A 23 -12.72 10.32 -2.53
N LEU A 24 -12.49 11.42 -3.23
CA LEU A 24 -13.45 11.96 -4.17
C LEU A 24 -13.74 10.98 -5.31
N GLY A 25 -12.71 10.29 -5.82
CA GLY A 25 -12.86 9.24 -6.82
C GLY A 25 -13.72 8.07 -6.32
N ILE A 26 -13.53 7.64 -5.07
CA ILE A 26 -14.37 6.59 -4.44
C ILE A 26 -15.82 7.05 -4.36
N GLU A 27 -16.06 8.28 -3.92
CA GLU A 27 -17.39 8.86 -3.74
C GLU A 27 -18.19 8.90 -5.05
N TYR A 28 -17.55 9.38 -6.12
CA TYR A 28 -18.21 9.52 -7.43
C TYR A 28 -18.15 8.25 -8.30
N SER A 29 -17.47 7.21 -7.88
CA SER A 29 -17.43 5.94 -8.61
C SER A 29 -18.82 5.29 -8.69
N ARG A 30 -19.16 4.69 -9.83
CA ARG A 30 -20.46 4.05 -10.07
C ARG A 30 -20.35 2.54 -10.30
N GLY A 31 -19.14 2.03 -10.50
CA GLY A 31 -18.89 0.60 -10.74
C GLY A 31 -18.98 -0.23 -9.46
N ASP A 32 -19.12 -1.53 -9.63
CA ASP A 32 -19.13 -2.52 -8.54
C ASP A 32 -17.74 -2.81 -8.01
N TYR A 33 -16.72 -2.42 -8.75
CA TYR A 33 -15.29 -2.61 -8.43
C TYR A 33 -14.54 -1.30 -8.55
N LEU A 34 -13.49 -1.18 -7.75
CA LEU A 34 -12.59 -0.02 -7.74
C LEU A 34 -11.15 -0.46 -8.00
N THR A 35 -10.45 0.30 -8.80
CA THR A 35 -9.00 0.27 -8.98
C THR A 35 -8.46 1.68 -9.02
N PHE A 36 -7.18 1.85 -8.74
CA PHE A 36 -6.51 3.15 -8.79
C PHE A 36 -5.33 3.07 -9.75
N VAL A 37 -5.19 4.09 -10.57
CA VAL A 37 -4.03 4.29 -11.46
C VAL A 37 -3.51 5.70 -11.20
N ASP A 38 -2.24 5.80 -10.83
CA ASP A 38 -1.61 7.09 -10.61
C ASP A 38 -1.37 7.81 -11.96
N SER A 39 -1.45 9.13 -11.97
CA SER A 39 -1.45 9.93 -13.21
C SER A 39 -0.13 9.92 -13.98
N ASP A 40 0.95 9.51 -13.33
CA ASP A 40 2.30 9.38 -13.87
C ASP A 40 2.65 7.94 -14.31
N ASP A 41 1.74 7.00 -14.08
CA ASP A 41 1.88 5.59 -14.42
C ASP A 41 1.01 5.19 -15.63
N TRP A 42 1.11 3.93 -16.05
CA TRP A 42 0.18 3.33 -17.03
C TRP A 42 -0.05 1.85 -16.76
N VAL A 43 -0.99 1.27 -17.50
CA VAL A 43 -1.36 -0.13 -17.39
C VAL A 43 -1.32 -0.79 -18.76
N GLU A 44 -1.06 -2.09 -18.79
CA GLU A 44 -1.17 -2.91 -20.00
C GLU A 44 -2.65 -3.12 -20.37
N GLU A 45 -2.90 -3.54 -21.61
CA GLU A 45 -4.25 -3.72 -22.14
C GLU A 45 -5.06 -4.76 -21.37
N ASP A 46 -4.40 -5.79 -20.82
CA ASP A 46 -5.01 -6.89 -20.07
C ASP A 46 -5.21 -6.60 -18.56
N TYR A 47 -4.81 -5.42 -18.07
CA TYR A 47 -4.76 -5.10 -16.65
C TYR A 47 -6.06 -5.38 -15.88
N LEU A 48 -7.18 -4.86 -16.40
CA LEU A 48 -8.48 -5.06 -15.75
C LEU A 48 -8.99 -6.49 -15.91
N GLU A 49 -8.78 -7.09 -17.07
CA GLU A 49 -9.21 -8.46 -17.35
C GLU A 49 -8.54 -9.46 -16.41
N VAL A 50 -7.23 -9.33 -16.22
CA VAL A 50 -6.43 -10.18 -15.34
C VAL A 50 -6.88 -10.07 -13.89
N LEU A 51 -7.04 -8.85 -13.37
CA LEU A 51 -7.49 -8.62 -12.01
C LEU A 51 -8.94 -9.10 -11.79
N TYR A 52 -9.84 -8.81 -12.71
CA TYR A 52 -11.24 -9.18 -12.61
C TYR A 52 -11.42 -10.71 -12.71
N SER A 53 -10.77 -11.36 -13.65
CA SER A 53 -10.84 -12.81 -13.82
C SER A 53 -10.35 -13.55 -12.58
N ALA A 54 -9.23 -13.11 -11.98
CA ALA A 54 -8.73 -13.67 -10.73
C ALA A 54 -9.72 -13.47 -9.58
N LEU A 55 -10.27 -12.27 -9.43
CA LEU A 55 -11.23 -11.95 -8.38
C LEU A 55 -12.50 -12.79 -8.49
N VAL A 56 -13.08 -12.92 -9.68
CA VAL A 56 -14.32 -13.66 -9.92
C VAL A 56 -14.11 -15.15 -9.78
N SER A 57 -13.04 -15.73 -10.39
CA SER A 57 -12.79 -17.17 -10.35
C SER A 57 -12.59 -17.69 -8.91
N GLU A 58 -12.05 -16.87 -8.03
CA GLU A 58 -11.84 -17.23 -6.63
C GLU A 58 -12.99 -16.75 -5.71
N SER A 59 -13.99 -16.04 -6.24
CA SER A 59 -15.00 -15.34 -5.42
C SER A 59 -14.33 -14.48 -4.34
N ALA A 60 -13.26 -13.80 -4.69
CA ALA A 60 -12.49 -12.95 -3.78
C ALA A 60 -13.08 -11.55 -3.66
N SER A 61 -12.71 -10.84 -2.61
CA SER A 61 -13.07 -9.44 -2.39
C SER A 61 -12.05 -8.48 -3.00
N VAL A 62 -10.80 -8.93 -3.06
CA VAL A 62 -9.67 -8.16 -3.57
C VAL A 62 -8.82 -9.07 -4.46
N SER A 63 -8.42 -8.58 -5.62
CA SER A 63 -7.32 -9.14 -6.40
C SER A 63 -6.13 -8.19 -6.39
N ILE A 64 -4.94 -8.76 -6.32
CA ILE A 64 -3.66 -8.07 -6.20
C ILE A 64 -2.76 -8.59 -7.31
N SER A 65 -2.20 -7.72 -8.13
CA SER A 65 -1.18 -8.06 -9.12
C SER A 65 0.18 -7.50 -8.73
N THR A 66 1.23 -8.11 -9.23
CA THR A 66 2.55 -7.47 -9.19
C THR A 66 2.64 -6.32 -10.19
N TYR A 67 3.78 -5.68 -10.26
CA TYR A 67 4.04 -4.53 -11.13
C TYR A 67 5.45 -4.61 -11.70
N LYS A 68 5.67 -3.93 -12.82
CA LYS A 68 7.00 -3.64 -13.34
C LYS A 68 7.28 -2.14 -13.27
N ARG A 69 8.54 -1.77 -13.39
CA ARG A 69 8.95 -0.37 -13.37
C ARG A 69 9.65 -0.02 -14.67
N PHE A 70 9.45 1.20 -15.11
CA PHE A 70 10.12 1.74 -16.28
C PHE A 70 10.81 3.06 -15.93
N SER A 71 12.09 3.15 -16.21
CA SER A 71 12.89 4.36 -16.09
C SER A 71 12.94 5.09 -17.42
N MET A 72 12.44 6.32 -17.41
CA MET A 72 12.49 7.21 -18.59
C MET A 72 13.89 7.73 -18.88
N GLU A 73 14.76 7.79 -17.86
CA GLU A 73 16.10 8.37 -17.97
C GLU A 73 17.04 7.47 -18.79
N ASP A 74 17.05 6.18 -18.46
CA ASP A 74 17.93 5.20 -19.07
C ASP A 74 17.20 4.19 -19.98
N ASN A 75 15.89 4.40 -20.21
CA ASN A 75 15.03 3.54 -21.02
C ASN A 75 15.07 2.06 -20.56
N THR A 76 15.12 1.84 -19.23
CA THR A 76 15.32 0.52 -18.65
C THR A 76 14.04 0.01 -17.96
N TRP A 77 13.75 -1.26 -18.21
CA TRP A 77 12.71 -2.01 -17.54
C TRP A 77 13.25 -2.76 -16.33
N TYR A 78 12.57 -2.63 -15.20
CA TYR A 78 12.83 -3.39 -13.98
C TYR A 78 11.64 -4.30 -13.71
N VAL A 79 11.80 -5.58 -14.03
CA VAL A 79 10.79 -6.61 -13.80
C VAL A 79 11.11 -7.28 -12.47
N HIS A 80 10.12 -7.39 -11.60
CA HIS A 80 10.24 -8.11 -10.36
C HIS A 80 9.89 -9.58 -10.59
N SER A 81 10.90 -10.44 -10.72
CA SER A 81 10.65 -11.87 -10.63
C SER A 81 10.63 -12.27 -9.15
N PHE A 82 9.43 -12.33 -8.58
CA PHE A 82 9.28 -12.84 -7.22
C PHE A 82 9.41 -14.36 -7.25
N GLN A 83 10.52 -14.87 -6.75
CA GLN A 83 10.78 -16.32 -6.63
C GLN A 83 9.95 -16.93 -5.49
N ARG A 84 8.65 -16.69 -5.47
CA ARG A 84 7.77 -17.23 -4.42
C ARG A 84 7.21 -18.62 -4.74
N GLY A 85 7.51 -19.15 -5.91
CA GLY A 85 7.08 -20.47 -6.32
C GLY A 85 5.57 -20.60 -6.62
N TYR A 86 4.85 -19.47 -6.76
CA TYR A 86 3.44 -19.49 -7.15
C TYR A 86 3.09 -18.33 -8.10
N ASP A 87 2.32 -18.65 -9.14
CA ASP A 87 1.76 -17.65 -10.06
C ASP A 87 0.45 -17.05 -9.54
N LYS A 88 -0.25 -17.80 -8.70
CA LYS A 88 -1.49 -17.38 -8.04
C LYS A 88 -1.52 -17.89 -6.60
N ARG A 89 -1.98 -17.05 -5.68
CA ARG A 89 -2.21 -17.44 -4.29
C ARG A 89 -3.50 -16.82 -3.76
N VAL A 90 -4.27 -17.65 -3.06
CA VAL A 90 -5.50 -17.22 -2.38
C VAL A 90 -5.22 -17.14 -0.88
N PHE A 91 -5.70 -16.05 -0.27
CA PHE A 91 -5.65 -15.82 1.17
C PHE A 91 -7.06 -15.78 1.74
N HIS A 92 -7.31 -16.53 2.78
CA HIS A 92 -8.58 -16.57 3.48
C HIS A 92 -8.53 -15.78 4.78
N HIS A 93 -9.56 -14.97 5.04
CA HIS A 93 -9.69 -14.17 6.27
C HIS A 93 -8.39 -13.41 6.60
N LEU A 94 -7.80 -13.71 7.76
CA LEU A 94 -6.61 -13.02 8.27
C LEU A 94 -5.28 -13.56 7.74
N GLU A 95 -5.26 -14.57 6.85
CA GLU A 95 -4.00 -15.12 6.33
C GLU A 95 -3.12 -14.04 5.71
N LEU A 96 -3.71 -13.16 4.87
CA LEU A 96 -2.97 -12.07 4.29
C LEU A 96 -2.40 -11.10 5.34
N ILE A 97 -3.19 -10.76 6.36
CA ILE A 97 -2.74 -9.91 7.47
C ILE A 97 -1.59 -10.59 8.22
N ASN A 98 -1.72 -11.87 8.57
CA ASN A 98 -0.70 -12.59 9.32
C ASN A 98 0.64 -12.69 8.57
N GLU A 99 0.62 -12.72 7.25
CA GLU A 99 1.80 -12.84 6.41
C GLU A 99 2.28 -11.49 5.84
N LEU A 100 1.51 -10.41 5.98
CA LEU A 100 1.75 -9.15 5.30
C LEU A 100 3.15 -8.58 5.54
N ILE A 101 3.69 -8.76 6.75
CA ILE A 101 5.04 -8.30 7.12
C ILE A 101 6.09 -8.95 6.22
N ASP A 102 6.02 -10.27 6.06
CA ASP A 102 6.99 -11.02 5.24
C ASP A 102 6.76 -10.75 3.76
N LEU A 103 5.49 -10.70 3.34
CA LEU A 103 5.12 -10.42 1.97
C LEU A 103 5.63 -9.04 1.51
N ASP A 104 5.41 -8.02 2.32
CA ASP A 104 5.78 -6.65 2.03
C ASP A 104 7.30 -6.40 2.07
N ALA A 105 8.06 -7.22 2.79
CA ALA A 105 9.52 -7.14 2.80
C ALA A 105 10.14 -7.45 1.41
N PHE A 106 9.45 -8.25 0.59
CA PHE A 106 9.92 -8.70 -0.72
C PHE A 106 9.13 -8.09 -1.87
N ASP A 107 7.82 -7.87 -1.69
CA ASP A 107 6.90 -7.45 -2.73
C ASP A 107 6.03 -6.30 -2.24
N HIS A 108 6.35 -5.09 -2.67
CA HIS A 108 5.60 -3.89 -2.31
C HIS A 108 4.23 -3.79 -2.99
N SER A 109 3.84 -4.76 -3.85
CA SER A 109 2.51 -4.80 -4.45
C SER A 109 1.39 -4.80 -3.41
N TYR A 110 1.65 -5.32 -2.22
CA TYR A 110 0.66 -5.35 -1.14
C TYR A 110 0.39 -3.97 -0.53
N ARG A 111 1.36 -3.04 -0.57
CA ARG A 111 1.24 -1.71 0.05
C ARG A 111 0.82 -0.60 -0.91
N PHE A 112 1.22 -0.66 -2.18
CA PHE A 112 0.94 0.38 -3.16
C PHE A 112 -0.56 0.51 -3.42
N VAL A 113 -1.02 1.71 -3.80
CA VAL A 113 -2.43 1.91 -4.15
C VAL A 113 -2.83 1.17 -5.40
N SER A 114 -1.95 1.10 -6.35
CA SER A 114 -2.13 0.52 -7.68
C SER A 114 -1.96 -1.01 -7.72
N GLY A 115 -2.26 -1.62 -8.86
CA GLY A 115 -2.13 -3.06 -9.05
C GLY A 115 -3.19 -3.89 -8.33
N LYS A 116 -4.36 -3.29 -8.03
CA LYS A 116 -5.43 -3.98 -7.31
C LYS A 116 -6.80 -3.67 -7.87
N LEU A 117 -7.70 -4.65 -7.73
CA LEU A 117 -9.14 -4.47 -7.95
C LEU A 117 -9.86 -4.95 -6.69
N VAL A 118 -10.76 -4.11 -6.19
CA VAL A 118 -11.53 -4.39 -4.97
C VAL A 118 -13.01 -4.21 -5.22
N ARG A 119 -13.83 -5.05 -4.61
CA ARG A 119 -15.28 -4.89 -4.60
C ARG A 119 -15.64 -3.61 -3.83
N LYS A 120 -16.49 -2.77 -4.42
CA LYS A 120 -16.89 -1.49 -3.82
C LYS A 120 -17.64 -1.65 -2.50
N ASP A 121 -18.44 -2.71 -2.36
CA ASP A 121 -19.17 -3.02 -1.13
C ASP A 121 -18.22 -3.35 0.04
N VAL A 122 -17.04 -3.93 -0.24
CA VAL A 122 -16.00 -4.17 0.77
C VAL A 122 -15.30 -2.88 1.17
N VAL A 123 -15.12 -1.93 0.24
CA VAL A 123 -14.58 -0.61 0.58
C VAL A 123 -15.51 0.15 1.53
N GLY A 124 -16.82 0.10 1.29
CA GLY A 124 -17.81 0.75 2.15
C GLY A 124 -17.43 2.19 2.52
N ASP A 125 -17.33 2.46 3.82
CA ASP A 125 -16.96 3.77 4.37
C ASP A 125 -15.45 3.96 4.58
N ILE A 126 -14.62 2.97 4.23
CA ILE A 126 -13.17 3.10 4.35
C ILE A 126 -12.66 4.15 3.36
N ARG A 127 -11.87 5.08 3.86
CA ARG A 127 -11.28 6.19 3.08
C ARG A 127 -9.79 6.29 3.36
N PHE A 128 -9.07 6.86 2.40
CA PHE A 128 -7.68 7.28 2.59
C PHE A 128 -7.62 8.36 3.67
N ASN A 129 -6.64 8.25 4.54
CA ASN A 129 -6.44 9.23 5.61
C ASN A 129 -5.85 10.52 5.04
N SER A 130 -6.61 11.60 5.07
CA SER A 130 -6.17 12.91 4.56
C SER A 130 -5.25 13.67 5.52
N LEU A 131 -5.08 13.16 6.75
CA LEU A 131 -4.20 13.78 7.76
C LEU A 131 -2.77 13.20 7.69
N THR A 132 -2.57 12.07 7.03
CA THR A 132 -1.25 11.48 6.83
C THR A 132 -0.65 11.96 5.51
N SER A 133 0.61 12.43 5.59
CA SER A 133 1.33 12.91 4.40
C SER A 133 1.98 11.78 3.60
N LEU A 134 2.13 10.59 4.20
CA LEU A 134 2.85 9.46 3.62
C LEU A 134 2.31 8.15 4.20
N GLY A 135 2.17 7.14 3.35
CA GLY A 135 1.75 5.80 3.75
C GLY A 135 0.23 5.61 3.81
N GLU A 136 -0.52 6.57 3.31
CA GLU A 136 -1.97 6.50 3.18
C GLU A 136 -2.45 5.27 2.41
N ASP A 137 -1.65 4.83 1.44
CA ASP A 137 -1.90 3.65 0.61
C ASP A 137 -1.92 2.37 1.46
N MET A 138 -0.86 2.18 2.24
CA MET A 138 -0.72 1.01 3.08
C MET A 138 -1.80 0.97 4.16
N GLU A 139 -2.14 2.13 4.76
CA GLU A 139 -3.22 2.22 5.75
C GLU A 139 -4.58 1.83 5.14
N PHE A 140 -4.87 2.34 3.94
CA PHE A 140 -6.11 2.03 3.23
C PHE A 140 -6.23 0.53 2.94
N TRP A 141 -5.19 -0.07 2.32
CA TRP A 141 -5.20 -1.49 1.98
C TRP A 141 -5.17 -2.40 3.20
N PHE A 142 -4.44 -2.03 4.25
CA PHE A 142 -4.44 -2.78 5.50
C PHE A 142 -5.86 -2.92 6.07
N LYS A 143 -6.62 -1.83 6.09
CA LYS A 143 -8.02 -1.84 6.53
C LYS A 143 -8.91 -2.72 5.64
N ILE A 144 -8.71 -2.67 4.33
CA ILE A 144 -9.42 -3.53 3.37
C ILE A 144 -9.07 -5.00 3.60
N TYR A 145 -7.79 -5.34 3.71
CA TYR A 145 -7.36 -6.73 3.94
C TYR A 145 -7.88 -7.28 5.26
N LEU A 146 -7.91 -6.46 6.30
CA LEU A 146 -8.39 -6.85 7.63
C LEU A 146 -9.86 -7.29 7.63
N ILE A 147 -10.67 -6.75 6.75
CA ILE A 147 -12.11 -7.08 6.65
C ILE A 147 -12.45 -7.98 5.47
N SER A 148 -11.50 -8.23 4.57
CA SER A 148 -11.73 -9.06 3.38
C SER A 148 -11.83 -10.55 3.75
N PRO A 149 -12.92 -11.23 3.43
CA PRO A 149 -13.04 -12.65 3.68
C PRO A 149 -12.11 -13.48 2.80
N LYS A 150 -11.74 -12.98 1.63
CA LYS A 150 -10.82 -13.62 0.70
C LYS A 150 -10.13 -12.60 -0.19
N SER A 151 -8.81 -12.75 -0.35
CA SER A 151 -8.00 -11.99 -1.29
C SER A 151 -7.23 -12.94 -2.21
N VAL A 152 -6.98 -12.55 -3.45
CA VAL A 152 -6.20 -13.33 -4.41
C VAL A 152 -5.03 -12.51 -4.94
N TYR A 153 -3.85 -13.07 -4.91
CA TYR A 153 -2.64 -12.53 -5.55
C TYR A 153 -2.39 -13.26 -6.86
N ILE A 154 -1.96 -12.53 -7.87
CA ILE A 154 -1.55 -13.03 -9.18
C ILE A 154 -0.19 -12.44 -9.56
N ASN A 155 0.72 -13.29 -10.01
CA ASN A 155 2.05 -12.88 -10.47
C ASN A 155 1.98 -12.41 -11.94
N ARG A 156 1.32 -11.25 -12.14
CA ARG A 156 1.18 -10.59 -13.45
C ARG A 156 1.53 -9.12 -13.30
N ASP A 157 2.42 -8.63 -14.12
CA ASP A 157 3.01 -7.29 -14.06
C ASP A 157 2.34 -6.31 -15.05
N SER A 158 0.99 -6.35 -15.11
CA SER A 158 0.21 -5.48 -16.00
C SER A 158 0.14 -4.01 -15.55
N TYR A 159 0.65 -3.68 -14.37
CA TYR A 159 0.81 -2.30 -13.92
C TYR A 159 2.25 -1.83 -14.11
N VAL A 160 2.43 -0.64 -14.67
CA VAL A 160 3.76 -0.07 -14.94
C VAL A 160 3.97 1.20 -14.12
N TYR A 161 4.86 1.08 -13.14
CA TYR A 161 5.31 2.22 -12.33
C TYR A 161 6.40 2.99 -13.08
N ARG A 162 6.16 4.27 -13.35
CA ARG A 162 7.12 5.15 -13.99
C ARG A 162 8.12 5.71 -12.98
N ILE A 163 9.40 5.46 -13.21
CA ILE A 163 10.47 6.12 -12.46
C ILE A 163 10.72 7.48 -13.09
N VAL A 164 10.42 8.54 -12.33
CA VAL A 164 10.66 9.92 -12.74
C VAL A 164 11.79 10.48 -11.86
N GLU A 165 12.68 11.27 -12.46
CA GLU A 165 13.73 11.98 -11.73
C GLU A 165 13.11 12.89 -10.65
N GLY A 166 13.65 12.86 -9.42
CA GLY A 166 13.10 13.63 -8.30
C GLY A 166 11.92 12.98 -7.57
N SER A 167 11.49 11.76 -7.97
CA SER A 167 10.47 11.03 -7.23
C SER A 167 10.92 10.73 -5.79
N THR A 168 9.97 10.56 -4.89
CA THR A 168 10.01 10.57 -3.41
C THR A 168 11.02 9.66 -2.69
N ARG A 169 12.13 9.25 -3.34
CA ARG A 169 13.12 8.30 -2.76
C ARG A 169 14.09 8.91 -1.74
N HIS A 170 14.09 10.24 -1.59
CA HIS A 170 15.02 10.88 -0.65
C HIS A 170 14.65 10.58 0.80
N PHE A 171 15.69 10.31 1.60
CA PHE A 171 15.55 10.22 3.05
C PHE A 171 14.91 11.50 3.60
N SER A 172 13.92 11.34 4.50
CA SER A 172 13.42 12.45 5.31
C SER A 172 12.97 11.94 6.68
N LEU A 173 13.16 12.77 7.70
CA LEU A 173 12.66 12.46 9.05
C LEU A 173 11.15 12.29 9.09
N LEU A 174 10.43 13.03 8.25
CA LEU A 174 8.98 12.88 8.12
C LEU A 174 8.60 11.47 7.65
N LYS A 175 9.28 10.95 6.62
CA LYS A 175 9.02 9.58 6.13
C LYS A 175 9.28 8.53 7.22
N VAL A 176 10.41 8.66 7.93
CA VAL A 176 10.72 7.77 9.06
C VAL A 176 9.60 7.81 10.09
N ARG A 177 9.16 9.01 10.47
CA ARG A 177 8.10 9.18 11.47
C ARG A 177 6.76 8.61 11.02
N CYS A 178 6.35 8.87 9.78
CA CYS A 178 5.10 8.36 9.22
C CYS A 178 5.09 6.83 9.13
N ASP A 179 6.19 6.21 8.66
CA ASP A 179 6.31 4.75 8.57
C ASP A 179 6.18 4.09 9.96
N LEU A 180 6.87 4.63 10.96
CA LEU A 180 6.80 4.12 12.33
C LEU A 180 5.42 4.30 12.95
N GLN A 181 4.82 5.48 12.81
CA GLN A 181 3.47 5.76 13.33
C GLN A 181 2.41 4.84 12.72
N GLN A 182 2.55 4.53 11.46
CA GLN A 182 1.65 3.64 10.74
C GLN A 182 1.70 2.21 11.29
N ARG A 183 2.91 1.70 11.58
CA ARG A 183 3.10 0.38 12.20
C ARG A 183 2.46 0.30 13.59
N GLU A 184 2.65 1.35 14.38
CA GLU A 184 2.01 1.48 15.69
C GLU A 184 0.48 1.47 15.58
N ASN A 185 -0.08 2.20 14.61
CA ASN A 185 -1.52 2.22 14.35
C ASN A 185 -2.05 0.84 13.93
N PHE A 186 -1.29 0.06 13.15
CA PHE A 186 -1.69 -1.30 12.76
C PHE A 186 -1.73 -2.23 13.96
N ILE A 187 -0.71 -2.18 14.83
CA ILE A 187 -0.67 -2.95 16.07
C ILE A 187 -1.90 -2.62 16.92
N ALA A 188 -2.19 -1.32 17.12
CA ALA A 188 -3.34 -0.89 17.88
C ALA A 188 -4.67 -1.37 17.28
N LEU A 189 -4.80 -1.33 15.95
CA LEU A 189 -6.00 -1.76 15.24
C LEU A 189 -6.24 -3.28 15.35
N LEU A 190 -5.18 -4.08 15.28
CA LEU A 190 -5.23 -5.53 15.47
C LEU A 190 -5.56 -5.89 16.92
N ALA A 191 -4.87 -5.28 17.88
CA ALA A 191 -5.10 -5.50 19.31
C ALA A 191 -6.54 -5.17 19.73
N ALA A 192 -7.10 -4.06 19.22
CA ALA A 192 -8.49 -3.68 19.47
C ALA A 192 -9.52 -4.68 18.93
N ARG A 193 -9.11 -5.59 18.04
CA ARG A 193 -9.93 -6.69 17.50
C ARG A 193 -9.59 -8.07 18.07
N ASN A 194 -8.77 -8.12 19.13
CA ASN A 194 -8.27 -9.35 19.72
C ASN A 194 -7.52 -10.26 18.72
N ILE A 195 -6.84 -9.67 17.74
CA ILE A 195 -5.97 -10.37 16.80
C ILE A 195 -4.56 -10.36 17.38
N ASP A 196 -3.85 -11.49 17.26
CA ASP A 196 -2.47 -11.60 17.72
C ASP A 196 -1.56 -10.58 17.03
N VAL A 197 -0.85 -9.82 17.85
CA VAL A 197 0.05 -8.75 17.40
C VAL A 197 1.53 -9.09 17.55
N GLY A 198 1.88 -10.26 18.07
CA GLY A 198 3.26 -10.62 18.43
C GLY A 198 4.24 -10.35 17.30
N ARG A 199 3.97 -10.88 16.11
CA ARG A 199 4.84 -10.67 14.93
C ARG A 199 4.94 -9.20 14.50
N TYR A 200 3.85 -8.44 14.62
CA TYR A 200 3.83 -7.01 14.30
C TYR A 200 4.65 -6.20 15.29
N VAL A 201 4.60 -6.54 16.58
CA VAL A 201 5.42 -5.93 17.61
C VAL A 201 6.90 -6.24 17.38
N ASP A 202 7.27 -7.49 17.13
CA ASP A 202 8.66 -7.91 16.87
C ASP A 202 9.24 -7.19 15.64
N ASN A 203 8.46 -7.10 14.56
CA ASN A 203 8.84 -6.35 13.37
C ASN A 203 9.01 -4.86 13.67
N PHE A 204 8.09 -4.27 14.44
CA PHE A 204 8.14 -2.87 14.83
C PHE A 204 9.38 -2.56 15.68
N VAL A 205 9.69 -3.39 16.67
CA VAL A 205 10.91 -3.26 17.50
C VAL A 205 12.15 -3.34 16.61
N SER A 206 12.19 -4.29 15.67
CA SER A 206 13.31 -4.44 14.72
C SER A 206 13.48 -3.20 13.84
N LEU A 207 12.37 -2.66 13.35
CA LEU A 207 12.36 -1.43 12.56
C LEU A 207 12.80 -0.21 13.38
N LEU A 208 12.36 -0.08 14.63
CA LEU A 208 12.80 0.99 15.53
C LEU A 208 14.33 0.94 15.74
N LYS A 209 14.89 -0.26 15.97
CA LYS A 209 16.34 -0.46 16.11
C LYS A 209 17.10 -0.08 14.83
N PHE A 210 16.59 -0.49 13.68
CA PHE A 210 17.15 -0.13 12.38
C PHE A 210 17.12 1.40 12.15
N ARG A 211 15.99 2.05 12.38
CA ARG A 211 15.83 3.50 12.20
C ARG A 211 16.66 4.29 13.20
N LYS A 212 16.83 3.80 14.43
CA LYS A 212 17.74 4.39 15.41
C LYS A 212 19.16 4.44 14.86
N LYS A 213 19.68 3.30 14.36
CA LYS A 213 21.02 3.23 13.77
C LYS A 213 21.16 4.15 12.55
N GLU A 214 20.18 4.13 11.64
CA GLU A 214 20.18 5.01 10.45
C GLU A 214 20.27 6.49 10.83
N LEU A 215 19.57 6.93 11.88
CA LEU A 215 19.65 8.31 12.36
C LEU A 215 20.97 8.63 13.04
N GLU A 216 21.57 7.67 13.74
CA GLU A 216 22.91 7.81 14.33
C GLU A 216 23.95 7.98 13.23
N ASP A 217 23.94 7.14 12.21
CA ASP A 217 24.86 7.19 11.05
C ASP A 217 24.74 8.50 10.26
N LYS A 218 23.57 9.13 10.27
CA LYS A 218 23.29 10.43 9.62
C LYS A 218 23.52 11.64 10.54
N ASN A 219 24.04 11.46 11.75
CA ASN A 219 24.23 12.52 12.76
C ASN A 219 22.92 13.23 13.16
N LEU A 220 21.78 12.51 13.18
CA LEU A 220 20.46 13.02 13.52
C LEU A 220 19.99 12.60 14.93
N SER A 221 20.93 12.30 15.82
CA SER A 221 20.68 11.80 17.19
C SER A 221 19.96 12.79 18.11
N SER A 222 20.00 14.08 17.80
CA SER A 222 19.31 15.15 18.57
C SER A 222 17.88 15.44 18.12
N THR A 223 17.37 14.70 17.13
CA THR A 223 16.01 14.95 16.58
C THR A 223 14.91 14.44 17.50
N ASN A 224 13.72 15.07 17.42
CA ASN A 224 12.53 14.59 18.13
C ASN A 224 12.14 13.16 17.72
N THR A 225 12.39 12.78 16.46
CA THR A 225 12.17 11.41 15.97
C THR A 225 13.07 10.42 16.70
N MET A 226 14.33 10.73 16.88
CA MET A 226 15.27 9.89 17.64
C MET A 226 14.85 9.76 19.11
N LYS A 227 14.45 10.87 19.74
CA LYS A 227 13.95 10.86 21.13
C LYS A 227 12.75 9.92 21.26
N TRP A 228 11.77 10.06 20.40
CA TRP A 228 10.60 9.20 20.38
C TRP A 228 10.95 7.72 20.17
N ILE A 229 11.87 7.39 19.25
CA ILE A 229 12.32 6.01 19.02
C ILE A 229 12.92 5.42 20.32
N LYS A 230 13.79 6.17 21.01
CA LYS A 230 14.42 5.72 22.26
C LYS A 230 13.38 5.48 23.37
N GLU A 231 12.43 6.39 23.53
CA GLU A 231 11.33 6.28 24.49
C GLU A 231 10.45 5.06 24.20
N THR A 232 10.08 4.86 22.93
CA THR A 232 9.27 3.72 22.51
C THR A 232 9.99 2.38 22.72
N LEU A 233 11.27 2.28 22.37
CA LEU A 233 12.08 1.08 22.65
C LEU A 233 12.14 0.79 24.15
N CYS A 234 12.34 1.80 24.98
CA CYS A 234 12.36 1.63 26.45
C CYS A 234 11.04 1.09 27.01
N LEU A 235 9.90 1.43 26.40
CA LEU A 235 8.59 0.94 26.80
C LEU A 235 8.32 -0.50 26.33
N LEU A 236 8.91 -0.90 25.21
CA LEU A 236 8.70 -2.23 24.61
C LEU A 236 9.71 -3.29 25.12
N ASP A 237 10.86 -2.89 25.64
CA ASP A 237 11.90 -3.79 26.21
C ASP A 237 11.56 -4.29 27.63
N LYS A 238 10.32 -4.09 28.11
CA LYS A 238 9.79 -4.60 29.40
C LYS A 238 8.87 -5.78 29.20
#